data_f2a7870049559aed51e519e5ad31a5c5
#
_entry.id   f2a7870049559aed51e519e5ad31a5c5
#
_cell.length_a   1.000
_cell.length_b   1.000
_cell.length_c   1.000
_cell.angle_alpha   90.00
_cell.angle_beta   90.00
_cell.angle_gamma   90.00
#
_symmetry.space_group_name_H-M   'P 1'
#
loop_
_entity.id
_entity.type
_entity.pdbx_description
1 polymer ?
#
loop_
_entity_poly.entity_id
_entity_poly.type
_entity_poly.pdbx_seq_one_letter_code
_entity_poly.pdbx_strand_id
1 'polypeptide(L)'
;MAKIPTTQIDMKLEVEIIPISDVDRSKQFYQRLGWRLDADDAPLEGLRIVQFTPPGSGCSVTFGKGLTSAAPGSAEGGLVVSDIEAAHDELVGRGVDASDVWHGPPCPIEARQPGPDPQRTSYGSFFSFNDLDANTWLVQEVTTRAPGRL
;
A
#
# COMPACT_ATOMS: atom_id res chain seq x y z
N MET A 1 0.95 30.60 24.18
CA MET A 1 1.57 29.62 23.27
C MET A 1 1.51 30.14 21.85
N ALA A 2 2.64 30.17 21.16
CA ALA A 2 2.66 30.62 19.79
C ALA A 2 1.89 29.65 18.88
N LYS A 3 1.09 30.21 17.98
CA LYS A 3 0.35 29.44 16.99
C LYS A 3 1.30 29.04 15.86
N ILE A 4 1.31 27.75 15.51
CA ILE A 4 2.06 27.27 14.34
C ILE A 4 1.35 27.78 13.08
N PRO A 5 2.03 28.54 12.21
CA PRO A 5 1.40 29.00 10.98
C PRO A 5 0.97 27.83 10.11
N THR A 6 -0.23 27.91 9.53
CA THR A 6 -0.69 26.96 8.53
C THR A 6 0.04 27.27 7.23
N THR A 7 0.73 26.29 6.66
CA THR A 7 1.36 26.48 5.35
C THR A 7 0.29 26.62 4.27
N GLN A 8 0.56 27.50 3.31
CA GLN A 8 -0.27 27.66 2.11
C GLN A 8 0.37 27.02 0.87
N ILE A 9 1.53 26.38 1.04
CA ILE A 9 2.20 25.66 -0.03
C ILE A 9 1.62 24.25 -0.08
N ASP A 10 1.08 23.89 -1.24
CA ASP A 10 0.63 22.51 -1.47
C ASP A 10 1.80 21.56 -1.43
N MET A 11 1.63 20.48 -0.66
CA MET A 11 2.57 19.35 -0.63
C MET A 11 1.76 18.08 -0.72
N LYS A 12 2.01 17.30 -1.75
CA LYS A 12 1.30 16.04 -2.01
C LYS A 12 2.29 14.89 -2.00
N LEU A 13 1.85 13.75 -1.48
CA LEU A 13 2.62 12.52 -1.64
C LEU A 13 2.56 12.12 -3.11
N GLU A 14 3.70 12.11 -3.78
CA GLU A 14 3.79 11.73 -5.19
C GLU A 14 4.20 10.28 -5.34
N VAL A 15 5.24 9.87 -4.61
CA VAL A 15 5.80 8.53 -4.76
C VAL A 15 6.47 8.10 -3.46
N GLU A 16 6.35 6.82 -3.14
CA GLU A 16 7.07 6.15 -2.06
C GLU A 16 8.02 5.12 -2.66
N ILE A 17 9.24 5.05 -2.16
CA ILE A 17 10.23 4.05 -2.61
C ILE A 17 10.15 2.84 -1.69
N ILE A 18 9.97 1.66 -2.28
CA ILE A 18 9.96 0.40 -1.53
C ILE A 18 11.21 -0.43 -1.86
N PRO A 19 11.85 -1.04 -0.85
CA PRO A 19 13.04 -1.84 -1.06
C PRO A 19 12.68 -3.26 -1.50
N ILE A 20 13.29 -3.73 -2.58
CA ILE A 20 13.05 -5.07 -3.13
C ILE A 20 14.39 -5.71 -3.52
N SER A 21 14.41 -7.03 -3.67
CA SER A 21 15.62 -7.78 -4.01
C SER A 21 15.74 -8.12 -5.48
N ASP A 22 14.63 -8.34 -6.18
CA ASP A 22 14.60 -8.77 -7.58
C ASP A 22 13.59 -7.92 -8.34
N VAL A 23 14.08 -7.02 -9.19
CA VAL A 23 13.24 -6.03 -9.88
C VAL A 23 12.21 -6.71 -10.79
N ASP A 24 12.60 -7.69 -11.58
CA ASP A 24 11.69 -8.33 -12.54
C ASP A 24 10.59 -9.14 -11.84
N ARG A 25 10.92 -9.85 -10.78
CA ARG A 25 9.94 -10.59 -9.99
C ARG A 25 8.97 -9.64 -9.29
N SER A 26 9.47 -8.55 -8.74
CA SER A 26 8.62 -7.52 -8.11
C SER A 26 7.72 -6.86 -9.13
N LYS A 27 8.23 -6.56 -10.32
CA LYS A 27 7.42 -6.01 -11.41
C LYS A 27 6.26 -6.93 -11.76
N GLN A 28 6.51 -8.24 -11.90
CA GLN A 28 5.46 -9.22 -12.15
C GLN A 28 4.43 -9.27 -11.03
N PHE A 29 4.88 -9.20 -9.78
CA PHE A 29 3.98 -9.21 -8.63
C PHE A 29 3.03 -8.00 -8.64
N TYR A 30 3.55 -6.80 -8.81
CA TYR A 30 2.71 -5.59 -8.81
C TYR A 30 1.82 -5.48 -10.05
N GLN A 31 2.24 -6.03 -11.20
CA GLN A 31 1.36 -6.19 -12.36
C GLN A 31 0.19 -7.14 -12.05
N ARG A 32 0.45 -8.21 -11.30
CA ARG A 32 -0.59 -9.17 -10.90
C ARG A 32 -1.64 -8.53 -10.00
N LEU A 33 -1.25 -7.56 -9.16
CA LEU A 33 -2.21 -6.80 -8.36
C LEU A 33 -3.18 -5.97 -9.20
N GLY A 34 -2.89 -5.75 -10.48
CA GLY A 34 -3.68 -4.88 -11.34
C GLY A 34 -3.27 -3.41 -11.25
N TRP A 35 -2.14 -3.10 -10.63
CA TRP A 35 -1.63 -1.74 -10.56
C TRP A 35 -1.08 -1.31 -11.92
N ARG A 36 -1.20 -0.02 -12.23
CA ARG A 36 -0.75 0.55 -13.51
C ARG A 36 0.76 0.69 -13.52
N LEU A 37 1.42 0.13 -14.52
CA LEU A 37 2.84 0.37 -14.76
C LEU A 37 3.01 1.75 -15.42
N ASP A 38 3.65 2.67 -14.72
CA ASP A 38 3.86 4.04 -15.22
C ASP A 38 5.22 4.20 -15.89
N ALA A 39 6.25 3.52 -15.39
CA ALA A 39 7.60 3.64 -15.90
C ALA A 39 8.42 2.39 -15.62
N ASP A 40 9.33 2.09 -16.52
CA ASP A 40 10.40 1.11 -16.34
C ASP A 40 11.60 1.59 -17.15
N ASP A 41 12.51 2.29 -16.46
CA ASP A 41 13.64 2.97 -17.10
C ASP A 41 14.97 2.54 -16.47
N ALA A 42 15.99 2.52 -17.29
CA ALA A 42 17.37 2.27 -16.86
C ALA A 42 18.26 3.39 -17.44
N PRO A 43 18.19 4.61 -16.89
CA PRO A 43 18.85 5.77 -17.48
C PRO A 43 20.38 5.76 -17.34
N LEU A 44 20.88 5.00 -16.36
CA LEU A 44 22.32 4.89 -16.08
C LEU A 44 22.63 3.45 -15.71
N GLU A 45 23.91 3.07 -15.87
CA GLU A 45 24.39 1.81 -15.34
C GLU A 45 24.20 1.73 -13.83
N GLY A 46 23.67 0.62 -13.32
CA GLY A 46 23.40 0.45 -11.89
C GLY A 46 22.14 1.13 -11.38
N LEU A 47 21.38 1.79 -12.25
CA LEU A 47 20.12 2.44 -11.88
C LEU A 47 18.98 1.89 -12.74
N ARG A 48 17.96 1.35 -12.07
CA ARG A 48 16.70 0.97 -12.72
C ARG A 48 15.54 1.49 -11.88
N ILE A 49 14.57 2.07 -12.53
CA ILE A 49 13.41 2.72 -11.91
C ILE A 49 12.15 2.09 -12.48
N VAL A 50 11.37 1.44 -11.63
CA VAL A 50 10.06 0.89 -11.98
C VAL A 50 9.01 1.56 -11.10
N GLN A 51 7.97 2.11 -11.71
CA GLN A 51 6.92 2.83 -10.99
C GLN A 51 5.56 2.26 -11.30
N PHE A 52 4.78 2.03 -10.25
CA PHE A 52 3.41 1.57 -10.32
C PHE A 52 2.48 2.51 -9.56
N THR A 53 1.25 2.63 -10.04
CA THR A 53 0.20 3.37 -9.34
C THR A 53 -0.98 2.45 -9.06
N PRO A 54 -1.38 2.28 -7.79
CA PRO A 54 -2.61 1.58 -7.46
C PRO A 54 -3.82 2.26 -8.11
N PRO A 55 -4.85 1.51 -8.54
CA PRO A 55 -6.04 2.12 -9.15
C PRO A 55 -6.68 3.17 -8.23
N GLY A 56 -6.88 4.37 -8.76
CA GLY A 56 -7.49 5.47 -8.02
C GLY A 56 -6.58 6.21 -7.06
N SER A 57 -5.31 5.82 -6.94
CA SER A 57 -4.35 6.48 -6.05
C SER A 57 -3.73 7.72 -6.70
N GLY A 58 -3.55 8.77 -5.91
CA GLY A 58 -2.75 9.94 -6.31
C GLY A 58 -1.26 9.79 -5.97
N CYS A 59 -0.90 8.74 -5.23
CA CYS A 59 0.48 8.44 -4.87
C CYS A 59 0.90 7.13 -5.54
N SER A 60 2.13 7.10 -6.06
CA SER A 60 2.71 5.94 -6.72
C SER A 60 3.74 5.25 -5.83
N VAL A 61 4.14 4.04 -6.20
CA VAL A 61 5.27 3.35 -5.58
C VAL A 61 6.35 3.12 -6.61
N THR A 62 7.59 3.25 -6.18
CA THR A 62 8.76 3.05 -7.02
C THR A 62 9.68 2.05 -6.36
N PHE A 63 10.22 1.16 -7.16
CA PHE A 63 11.28 0.27 -6.75
C PHE A 63 12.25 0.06 -7.91
N GLY A 64 13.39 -0.54 -7.63
CA GLY A 64 14.36 -0.76 -8.68
C GLY A 64 15.72 -1.11 -8.13
N LYS A 65 16.75 -0.66 -8.85
CA LYS A 65 18.14 -0.86 -8.50
C LYS A 65 18.81 0.50 -8.29
N GLY A 66 19.53 0.65 -7.18
CA GLY A 66 20.25 1.88 -6.87
C GLY A 66 19.38 3.01 -6.31
N LEU A 67 18.17 2.71 -5.83
CA LEU A 67 17.22 3.74 -5.37
C LEU A 67 17.22 3.96 -3.86
N THR A 68 17.54 2.94 -3.08
CA THR A 68 17.47 3.01 -1.62
C THR A 68 18.47 2.07 -0.99
N SER A 69 18.96 2.43 0.19
CA SER A 69 19.79 1.56 1.04
C SER A 69 18.96 0.77 2.05
N ALA A 70 17.65 0.96 2.08
CA ALA A 70 16.77 0.21 2.98
C ALA A 70 16.80 -1.29 2.63
N ALA A 71 16.70 -2.14 3.65
CA ALA A 71 16.71 -3.58 3.44
C ALA A 71 15.42 -4.05 2.75
N PRO A 72 15.50 -4.97 1.77
CA PRO A 72 14.30 -5.56 1.19
C PRO A 72 13.38 -6.14 2.27
N GLY A 73 12.08 -5.87 2.16
CA GLY A 73 11.10 -6.32 3.14
C GLY A 73 10.89 -5.39 4.33
N SER A 74 11.61 -4.27 4.40
CA SER A 74 11.52 -3.35 5.54
C SER A 74 10.42 -2.30 5.42
N ALA A 75 9.72 -2.22 4.28
CA ALA A 75 8.68 -1.21 4.08
C ALA A 75 7.30 -1.70 4.55
N GLU A 76 6.53 -0.75 5.05
CA GLU A 76 5.12 -0.94 5.37
C GLU A 76 4.32 0.18 4.71
N GLY A 77 3.24 -0.19 4.02
CA GLY A 77 2.37 0.77 3.36
C GLY A 77 0.91 0.54 3.70
N GLY A 78 0.11 1.59 3.53
CA GLY A 78 -1.32 1.55 3.75
C GLY A 78 -2.09 1.82 2.48
N LEU A 79 -3.10 1.00 2.22
CA LEU A 79 -4.02 1.13 1.12
C LEU A 79 -5.43 1.27 1.68
N VAL A 80 -6.28 2.04 1.03
CA VAL A 80 -7.69 2.13 1.39
C VAL A 80 -8.56 1.63 0.25
N VAL A 81 -9.62 0.95 0.62
CA VAL A 81 -10.62 0.42 -0.31
C VAL A 81 -12.02 0.77 0.20
N SER A 82 -12.99 0.76 -0.67
CA SER A 82 -14.38 1.03 -0.29
C SER A 82 -15.13 -0.21 0.20
N ASP A 83 -14.66 -1.40 -0.15
CA ASP A 83 -15.26 -2.67 0.23
C ASP A 83 -14.15 -3.69 0.51
N ILE A 84 -13.96 -3.99 1.79
CA ILE A 84 -12.84 -4.84 2.23
C ILE A 84 -12.99 -6.29 1.77
N GLU A 85 -14.21 -6.82 1.74
CA GLU A 85 -14.44 -8.19 1.31
C GLU A 85 -14.23 -8.34 -0.20
N ALA A 86 -14.74 -7.41 -0.99
CA ALA A 86 -14.54 -7.42 -2.44
C ALA A 86 -13.04 -7.28 -2.80
N ALA A 87 -12.34 -6.40 -2.11
CA ALA A 87 -10.89 -6.22 -2.33
C ALA A 87 -10.10 -7.48 -1.97
N HIS A 88 -10.43 -8.10 -0.84
CA HIS A 88 -9.81 -9.35 -0.40
C HIS A 88 -10.02 -10.45 -1.44
N ASP A 89 -11.26 -10.65 -1.87
CA ASP A 89 -11.60 -11.69 -2.84
C ASP A 89 -10.92 -11.47 -4.19
N GLU A 90 -10.83 -10.22 -4.63
CA GLU A 90 -10.12 -9.89 -5.88
C GLU A 90 -8.64 -10.24 -5.79
N LEU A 91 -7.95 -9.86 -4.72
CA LEU A 91 -6.52 -10.15 -4.57
C LEU A 91 -6.26 -11.65 -4.44
N VAL A 92 -7.07 -12.36 -3.67
CA VAL A 92 -6.97 -13.82 -3.58
C VAL A 92 -7.19 -14.47 -4.94
N GLY A 93 -8.17 -13.99 -5.69
CA GLY A 93 -8.44 -14.45 -7.06
C GLY A 93 -7.30 -14.20 -8.03
N ARG A 94 -6.46 -13.19 -7.76
CA ARG A 94 -5.24 -12.89 -8.52
C ARG A 94 -4.01 -13.68 -8.04
N GLY A 95 -4.18 -14.57 -7.07
CA GLY A 95 -3.11 -15.41 -6.54
C GLY A 95 -2.25 -14.74 -5.48
N VAL A 96 -2.73 -13.68 -4.87
CA VAL A 96 -2.04 -13.01 -3.78
C VAL A 96 -2.33 -13.72 -2.46
N ASP A 97 -1.27 -13.96 -1.68
CA ASP A 97 -1.39 -14.54 -0.34
C ASP A 97 -1.77 -13.44 0.65
N ALA A 98 -3.06 -13.29 0.87
CA ALA A 98 -3.62 -12.28 1.76
C ALA A 98 -4.06 -12.91 3.09
N SER A 99 -3.95 -12.14 4.17
CA SER A 99 -4.52 -12.53 5.46
C SER A 99 -6.04 -12.59 5.37
N ASP A 100 -6.67 -13.24 6.35
CA ASP A 100 -8.11 -13.12 6.53
C ASP A 100 -8.48 -11.68 6.90
N VAL A 101 -9.70 -11.29 6.59
CA VAL A 101 -10.25 -9.99 7.00
C VAL A 101 -10.46 -10.00 8.52
N TRP A 102 -10.09 -8.91 9.17
CA TRP A 102 -10.33 -8.71 10.61
C TRP A 102 -10.89 -7.32 10.87
N HIS A 103 -11.42 -7.12 12.07
CA HIS A 103 -11.80 -5.80 12.58
C HIS A 103 -11.18 -5.57 13.96
N GLY A 104 -11.28 -4.35 14.46
CA GLY A 104 -10.57 -3.93 15.65
C GLY A 104 -9.24 -3.29 15.28
N PRO A 105 -8.34 -3.06 16.27
CA PRO A 105 -7.07 -2.41 15.98
C PRO A 105 -6.15 -3.32 15.18
N PRO A 106 -5.26 -2.77 14.34
CA PRO A 106 -4.25 -3.59 13.67
C PRO A 106 -3.23 -4.21 14.62
N CYS A 107 -2.98 -3.56 15.74
CA CYS A 107 -2.06 -4.02 16.80
C CYS A 107 -2.66 -3.79 18.19
N PRO A 108 -2.41 -4.71 19.12
CA PRO A 108 -1.73 -5.97 18.95
C PRO A 108 -2.59 -7.00 18.19
N ILE A 109 -1.95 -8.02 17.63
CA ILE A 109 -2.64 -9.06 16.85
C ILE A 109 -3.75 -9.74 17.68
N GLU A 110 -3.52 -9.94 18.97
CA GLU A 110 -4.47 -10.58 19.88
C GLU A 110 -5.78 -9.80 20.05
N ALA A 111 -5.77 -8.51 19.76
CA ALA A 111 -6.97 -7.67 19.82
C ALA A 111 -7.84 -7.74 18.56
N ARG A 112 -7.34 -8.36 17.48
CA ARG A 112 -8.07 -8.52 16.23
C ARG A 112 -9.24 -9.48 16.39
N GLN A 113 -10.37 -9.15 15.79
CA GLN A 113 -11.55 -10.00 15.76
C GLN A 113 -11.79 -10.49 14.33
N PRO A 114 -12.25 -11.76 14.13
CA PRO A 114 -12.46 -12.30 12.79
C PRO A 114 -13.55 -11.57 12.00
N GLY A 115 -13.31 -11.42 10.71
CA GLY A 115 -14.28 -10.86 9.77
C GLY A 115 -14.33 -9.35 9.77
N PRO A 116 -15.12 -8.77 8.86
CA PRO A 116 -15.28 -7.32 8.82
C PRO A 116 -16.05 -6.81 10.04
N ASP A 117 -15.86 -5.53 10.34
CA ASP A 117 -16.65 -4.89 11.40
C ASP A 117 -18.14 -5.11 11.12
N PRO A 118 -18.92 -5.65 12.08
CA PRO A 118 -20.35 -5.92 11.88
C PRO A 118 -21.14 -4.69 11.44
N GLN A 119 -20.72 -3.52 11.85
CA GLN A 119 -21.37 -2.25 11.49
C GLN A 119 -20.70 -1.59 10.29
N ARG A 120 -19.64 -2.19 9.74
CA ARG A 120 -18.87 -1.64 8.63
C ARG A 120 -18.42 -0.20 8.89
N THR A 121 -18.04 0.08 10.13
CA THR A 121 -17.53 1.40 10.53
C THR A 121 -16.32 1.77 9.68
N SER A 122 -16.33 2.98 9.13
CA SER A 122 -15.21 3.46 8.33
C SER A 122 -13.92 3.41 9.13
N TYR A 123 -12.84 2.94 8.50
CA TYR A 123 -11.52 2.67 9.14
C TYR A 123 -11.50 1.46 10.08
N GLY A 124 -12.58 0.65 10.14
CA GLY A 124 -12.72 -0.40 11.14
C GLY A 124 -12.42 -1.82 10.66
N SER A 125 -12.21 -2.04 9.37
CA SER A 125 -11.97 -3.39 8.82
C SER A 125 -10.70 -3.41 8.00
N PHE A 126 -9.97 -4.54 8.06
CA PHE A 126 -8.63 -4.67 7.51
C PHE A 126 -8.37 -6.05 6.93
N PHE A 127 -7.41 -6.13 6.04
CA PHE A 127 -6.58 -7.30 5.79
C PHE A 127 -5.18 -6.83 5.39
N SER A 128 -4.24 -7.75 5.31
CA SER A 128 -2.87 -7.42 4.88
C SER A 128 -2.36 -8.44 3.87
N PHE A 129 -1.40 -8.04 3.08
CA PHE A 129 -0.64 -8.93 2.22
C PHE A 129 0.81 -8.48 2.17
N ASN A 130 1.68 -9.39 1.80
CA ASN A 130 3.10 -9.09 1.61
C ASN A 130 3.45 -9.20 0.14
N ASP A 131 4.41 -8.39 -0.30
CA ASP A 131 5.06 -8.65 -1.57
C ASP A 131 6.09 -9.80 -1.42
N LEU A 132 6.86 -10.07 -2.49
CA LEU A 132 7.80 -11.19 -2.50
C LEU A 132 8.98 -11.01 -1.55
N ASP A 133 9.25 -9.79 -1.11
CA ASP A 133 10.32 -9.46 -0.16
C ASP A 133 9.80 -9.30 1.28
N ALA A 134 8.52 -9.55 1.53
CA ALA A 134 7.84 -9.32 2.80
C ALA A 134 7.66 -7.84 3.16
N ASN A 135 7.71 -6.92 2.19
CA ASN A 135 7.13 -5.60 2.40
C ASN A 135 5.63 -5.77 2.65
N THR A 136 5.11 -5.14 3.68
CA THR A 136 3.74 -5.38 4.14
C THR A 136 2.81 -4.26 3.67
N TRP A 137 1.67 -4.66 3.11
CA TRP A 137 0.58 -3.75 2.75
C TRP A 137 -0.61 -4.01 3.65
N LEU A 138 -0.98 -2.99 4.42
CA LEU A 138 -2.21 -3.02 5.22
C LEU A 138 -3.33 -2.41 4.38
N VAL A 139 -4.41 -3.15 4.18
CA VAL A 139 -5.59 -2.68 3.45
C VAL A 139 -6.69 -2.39 4.45
N GLN A 140 -7.29 -1.22 4.34
CA GLN A 140 -8.28 -0.72 5.28
C GLN A 140 -9.53 -0.26 4.53
N GLU A 141 -10.70 -0.61 5.04
CA GLU A 141 -11.95 -0.14 4.49
C GLU A 141 -12.26 1.28 4.96
N VAL A 142 -12.47 2.18 4.00
CA VAL A 142 -12.86 3.55 4.27
C VAL A 142 -14.10 3.87 3.45
N THR A 143 -15.24 3.98 4.12
CA THR A 143 -16.52 4.29 3.48
C THR A 143 -16.85 5.79 3.58
N THR A 144 -16.39 6.44 4.64
CA THR A 144 -16.51 7.87 4.84
C THR A 144 -15.16 8.40 5.31
N ARG A 145 -14.63 9.38 4.57
CA ARG A 145 -13.33 9.98 4.91
C ARG A 145 -13.40 10.77 6.21
N ALA A 146 -12.33 10.68 7.00
CA ALA A 146 -12.17 11.55 8.16
C ALA A 146 -12.09 13.02 7.72
N PRO A 147 -12.49 13.97 8.59
CA PRO A 147 -12.42 15.40 8.27
C PRO A 147 -11.02 15.83 7.82
N GLY A 148 -10.96 16.65 6.76
CA GLY A 148 -9.71 17.14 6.20
C GLY A 148 -9.05 16.21 5.17
N ARG A 149 -9.64 15.06 4.89
CA ARG A 149 -9.15 14.11 3.88
C ARG A 149 -9.91 14.28 2.56
N LEU A 150 -9.20 14.09 1.45
CA LEU A 150 -9.76 14.17 0.10
C LEU A 150 -10.26 12.82 -0.38
#